data_4035ec1c404a66cf00aa5520ea7c6de6
#
_entry.id   4035ec1c404a66cf00aa5520ea7c6de6
#
_cell.length_a   1.000
_cell.length_b   1.000
_cell.length_c   1.000
_cell.angle_alpha   90.00
_cell.angle_beta   90.00
_cell.angle_gamma   90.00
#
_symmetry.space_group_name_H-M   'P 1'
#
loop_
_entity.id
_entity.type
_entity.pdbx_description
1 polymer ?
#
loop_
_entity_poly.entity_id
_entity_poly.type
_entity_poly.pdbx_seq_one_letter_code
_entity_poly.pdbx_strand_id
1 'polypeptide(L)'
;MIDYGIEFHNVDHLEDVEGMGGKKLCRFPRDLSRSLGVAENRNARFRADRVHGCELRFVTESKYFDVALTAVEQDIDVLIYKGDLLHKKEVLKAGVCTVLHVEDPPVYEIVNENMLTGKQFAPWIWRIQFGMNGAIYFHYIDTYESTRRPPNKEEKPAVLWAAYGSSITCGSVTNLYSNSYINQAAVTAGCDEQRPFWLLFMRKGSG
;
A
#
# COMPACT_ATOMS: atom_id res chain seq x y z
N MET A 1 1.93 6.25 -8.86
CA MET A 1 2.88 7.32 -9.21
C MET A 1 4.29 6.96 -8.78
N ILE A 2 5.33 7.63 -9.32
CA ILE A 2 6.74 7.42 -8.90
C ILE A 2 7.26 8.74 -8.34
N ASP A 3 7.83 8.69 -7.15
CA ASP A 3 8.51 9.83 -6.50
C ASP A 3 9.55 9.28 -5.51
N TYR A 4 10.57 10.06 -5.16
CA TYR A 4 11.65 9.66 -4.22
C TYR A 4 12.33 8.31 -4.53
N GLY A 5 12.35 7.86 -5.80
CA GLY A 5 12.86 6.52 -6.14
C GLY A 5 11.94 5.36 -5.71
N ILE A 6 10.67 5.64 -5.41
CA ILE A 6 9.66 4.70 -4.93
C ILE A 6 8.47 4.71 -5.90
N GLU A 7 7.92 3.55 -6.21
CA GLU A 7 6.61 3.45 -6.82
C GLU A 7 5.54 3.45 -5.70
N PHE A 8 4.70 4.47 -5.70
CA PHE A 8 3.51 4.55 -4.87
C PHE A 8 2.36 3.92 -5.66
N HIS A 9 2.15 2.63 -5.46
CA HIS A 9 1.11 1.86 -6.13
C HIS A 9 -0.27 2.22 -5.55
N ASN A 10 -1.27 2.37 -6.42
CA ASN A 10 -2.63 2.81 -6.06
C ASN A 10 -2.70 4.18 -5.35
N VAL A 11 -1.69 5.01 -5.53
CA VAL A 11 -1.66 6.39 -5.06
C VAL A 11 -1.65 7.33 -6.27
N ASP A 12 -2.60 8.26 -6.31
CA ASP A 12 -2.72 9.27 -7.36
C ASP A 12 -1.70 10.39 -7.15
N HIS A 13 -1.67 10.93 -5.92
CA HIS A 13 -0.73 12.00 -5.55
C HIS A 13 -0.38 11.97 -4.07
N LEU A 14 0.68 12.70 -3.74
CA LEU A 14 1.07 13.02 -2.37
C LEU A 14 0.60 14.44 -2.04
N GLU A 15 0.01 14.63 -0.87
CA GLU A 15 -0.50 15.92 -0.41
C GLU A 15 0.26 16.39 0.83
N ASP A 16 0.79 17.62 0.77
CA ASP A 16 1.36 18.27 1.95
C ASP A 16 0.24 18.69 2.90
N VAL A 17 0.35 18.31 4.17
CA VAL A 17 -0.61 18.70 5.20
C VAL A 17 0.12 19.51 6.26
N GLU A 18 -0.38 20.74 6.47
CA GLU A 18 0.21 21.68 7.41
C GLU A 18 0.33 21.06 8.81
N GLY A 19 1.51 21.19 9.40
CA GLY A 19 1.81 20.71 10.76
C GLY A 19 2.09 19.21 10.89
N MET A 20 2.00 18.42 9.81
CA MET A 20 2.16 16.95 9.91
C MET A 20 3.55 16.43 9.53
N GLY A 21 4.41 17.25 8.95
CA GLY A 21 5.81 16.92 8.62
C GLY A 21 6.02 15.80 7.60
N GLY A 22 4.94 15.17 7.12
CA GLY A 22 4.94 14.11 6.10
C GLY A 22 3.92 14.39 4.99
N LYS A 23 3.89 13.52 3.99
CA LYS A 23 2.97 13.64 2.85
C LYS A 23 1.86 12.60 2.93
N LYS A 24 0.62 13.05 2.89
CA LYS A 24 -0.56 12.17 2.85
C LYS A 24 -0.61 11.41 1.55
N LEU A 25 -0.83 10.10 1.62
CA LEU A 25 -1.09 9.25 0.46
C LEU A 25 -2.53 9.44 0.01
N CYS A 26 -2.75 9.98 -1.18
CA CYS A 26 -4.06 10.22 -1.76
C CYS A 26 -4.33 9.26 -2.92
N ARG A 27 -5.35 8.41 -2.80
CA ARG A 27 -5.71 7.43 -3.84
C ARG A 27 -6.48 8.02 -5.01
N PHE A 28 -7.15 9.13 -4.80
CA PHE A 28 -8.07 9.72 -5.77
C PHE A 28 -7.57 11.07 -6.25
N PRO A 29 -7.86 11.43 -7.52
CA PRO A 29 -7.62 12.78 -8.02
C PRO A 29 -8.28 13.84 -7.11
N ARG A 30 -7.60 14.98 -6.97
CA ARG A 30 -8.03 16.05 -6.04
C ARG A 30 -9.46 16.52 -6.28
N ASP A 31 -9.86 16.67 -7.54
CA ASP A 31 -11.20 17.16 -7.89
C ASP A 31 -12.28 16.16 -7.49
N LEU A 32 -12.01 14.86 -7.68
CA LEU A 32 -12.91 13.82 -7.24
C LEU A 32 -12.99 13.77 -5.72
N SER A 33 -11.85 13.79 -5.02
CA SER A 33 -11.81 13.80 -3.55
C SER A 33 -12.58 14.98 -2.95
N ARG A 34 -12.48 16.17 -3.57
CA ARG A 34 -13.24 17.36 -3.16
C ARG A 34 -14.75 17.20 -3.38
N SER A 35 -15.16 16.58 -4.48
CA SER A 35 -16.58 16.36 -4.78
C SER A 35 -17.25 15.34 -3.86
N LEU A 36 -16.50 14.42 -3.28
CA LEU A 36 -17.00 13.37 -2.38
C LEU A 36 -17.39 13.88 -0.97
N GLY A 37 -17.11 15.12 -0.63
CA GLY A 37 -17.28 15.66 0.71
C GLY A 37 -18.34 16.72 0.87
N VAL A 38 -19.14 17.02 -0.17
CA VAL A 38 -20.09 18.13 -0.13
C VAL A 38 -21.35 17.73 0.63
N ALA A 39 -21.61 18.52 1.65
CA ALA A 39 -22.83 18.70 2.44
C ALA A 39 -23.19 17.59 3.45
N GLU A 40 -23.69 16.45 3.11
CA GLU A 40 -24.28 15.54 4.10
C GLU A 40 -23.58 14.19 4.25
N ASN A 41 -22.65 13.86 3.35
CA ASN A 41 -22.02 12.55 3.32
C ASN A 41 -20.50 12.59 3.55
N ARG A 42 -20.09 13.03 4.75
CA ARG A 42 -18.68 12.99 5.20
C ARG A 42 -18.05 11.59 5.11
N ASN A 43 -18.89 10.55 5.08
CA ASN A 43 -18.44 9.16 4.99
C ASN A 43 -17.72 8.84 3.66
N ALA A 44 -18.10 9.48 2.55
CA ALA A 44 -17.48 9.22 1.25
C ALA A 44 -16.03 9.75 1.22
N ARG A 45 -15.80 10.97 1.71
CA ARG A 45 -14.46 11.57 1.80
C ARG A 45 -13.57 10.79 2.77
N PHE A 46 -14.08 10.46 3.95
CA PHE A 46 -13.36 9.66 4.93
C PHE A 46 -12.90 8.30 4.35
N ARG A 47 -13.71 7.67 3.51
CA ARG A 47 -13.36 6.42 2.84
C ARG A 47 -12.38 6.63 1.69
N ALA A 48 -12.45 7.76 1.00
CA ALA A 48 -11.49 8.13 -0.03
C ALA A 48 -10.07 8.34 0.52
N ASP A 49 -9.97 8.83 1.75
CA ASP A 49 -8.70 9.06 2.43
C ASP A 49 -8.01 7.77 2.92
N ARG A 50 -8.70 6.64 2.94
CA ARG A 50 -8.10 5.37 3.37
C ARG A 50 -7.09 4.85 2.35
N VAL A 51 -5.95 4.39 2.85
CA VAL A 51 -4.83 3.86 2.02
C VAL A 51 -5.01 2.40 1.60
N HIS A 52 -6.18 1.87 1.75
CA HIS A 52 -6.53 0.50 1.44
C HIS A 52 -6.02 0.03 0.07
N GLY A 53 -5.16 -0.98 0.06
CA GLY A 53 -4.54 -1.49 -1.15
C GLY A 53 -3.48 -0.59 -1.78
N CYS A 54 -3.04 0.47 -1.09
CA CYS A 54 -1.85 1.20 -1.47
C CYS A 54 -0.60 0.42 -1.04
N GLU A 55 0.45 0.53 -1.84
CA GLU A 55 1.76 -0.03 -1.53
C GLU A 55 2.87 0.96 -1.86
N LEU A 56 3.96 0.91 -1.10
CA LEU A 56 5.25 1.47 -1.48
C LEU A 56 6.10 0.35 -2.05
N ARG A 57 6.65 0.54 -3.26
CA ARG A 57 7.45 -0.47 -3.95
C ARG A 57 8.78 0.12 -4.37
N PHE A 58 9.87 -0.53 -4.02
CA PHE A 58 11.22 -0.10 -4.40
C PHE A 58 12.20 -1.26 -4.42
N VAL A 59 13.33 -1.03 -5.06
CA VAL A 59 14.50 -1.92 -5.10
C VAL A 59 15.68 -1.18 -4.52
N THR A 60 16.45 -1.83 -3.67
CA THR A 60 17.71 -1.33 -3.14
C THR A 60 18.68 -2.48 -2.93
N GLU A 61 19.98 -2.19 -2.99
CA GLU A 61 21.04 -3.14 -2.64
C GLU A 61 21.35 -3.13 -1.14
N SER A 62 20.76 -2.20 -0.38
CA SER A 62 20.89 -2.20 1.07
C SER A 62 20.24 -3.44 1.67
N LYS A 63 20.92 -4.05 2.63
CA LYS A 63 20.40 -5.19 3.39
C LYS A 63 19.38 -4.78 4.46
N TYR A 64 19.24 -3.51 4.71
CA TYR A 64 18.29 -2.94 5.66
C TYR A 64 17.88 -1.55 5.24
N PHE A 65 16.72 -1.12 5.70
CA PHE A 65 16.22 0.24 5.50
C PHE A 65 15.32 0.65 6.66
N ASP A 66 15.16 1.95 6.83
CA ASP A 66 14.16 2.54 7.72
C ASP A 66 13.03 3.16 6.91
N VAL A 67 11.80 2.97 7.33
CA VAL A 67 10.65 3.66 6.80
C VAL A 67 9.89 4.38 7.90
N ALA A 68 9.70 5.69 7.75
CA ALA A 68 8.95 6.53 8.69
C ALA A 68 7.54 6.80 8.16
N LEU A 69 6.54 6.41 8.95
CA LEU A 69 5.13 6.47 8.63
C LEU A 69 4.31 6.96 9.83
N THR A 70 3.22 7.65 9.57
CA THR A 70 2.22 7.98 10.59
C THR A 70 0.85 7.51 10.14
N ALA A 71 0.22 6.65 10.93
CA ALA A 71 -1.20 6.33 10.77
C ALA A 71 -2.07 7.44 11.36
N VAL A 72 -3.16 7.79 10.67
CA VAL A 72 -4.08 8.83 11.13
C VAL A 72 -5.42 8.21 11.49
N GLU A 73 -6.02 8.66 12.57
CA GLU A 73 -7.34 8.30 13.08
C GLU A 73 -7.48 6.90 13.67
N GLN A 74 -6.85 5.88 13.10
CA GLN A 74 -6.93 4.50 13.55
C GLN A 74 -5.58 3.79 13.40
N ASP A 75 -5.38 2.75 14.18
CA ASP A 75 -4.24 1.84 14.01
C ASP A 75 -4.31 1.15 12.65
N ILE A 76 -3.17 1.03 11.96
CA ILE A 76 -3.10 0.46 10.62
C ILE A 76 -2.10 -0.69 10.62
N ASP A 77 -2.53 -1.86 10.12
CA ASP A 77 -1.64 -2.97 9.81
C ASP A 77 -0.74 -2.59 8.62
N VAL A 78 0.53 -2.88 8.73
CA VAL A 78 1.51 -2.77 7.66
C VAL A 78 2.10 -4.14 7.39
N LEU A 79 2.01 -4.59 6.15
CA LEU A 79 2.59 -5.84 5.68
C LEU A 79 3.82 -5.52 4.84
N ILE A 80 4.95 -6.07 5.23
CA ILE A 80 6.22 -5.86 4.54
C ILE A 80 6.58 -7.16 3.82
N TYR A 81 6.73 -7.06 2.51
CA TYR A 81 7.10 -8.17 1.65
C TYR A 81 8.47 -7.92 1.02
N LYS A 82 9.19 -9.01 0.77
CA LYS A 82 10.30 -9.04 -0.19
C LYS A 82 9.91 -9.99 -1.32
N GLY A 83 9.77 -9.47 -2.53
CA GLY A 83 9.08 -10.17 -3.61
C GLY A 83 7.65 -10.55 -3.23
N ASP A 84 7.36 -11.86 -3.30
CA ASP A 84 6.07 -12.44 -2.87
C ASP A 84 6.10 -12.99 -1.44
N LEU A 85 7.25 -12.97 -0.77
CA LEU A 85 7.41 -13.45 0.60
C LEU A 85 6.92 -12.39 1.60
N LEU A 86 5.89 -12.71 2.38
CA LEU A 86 5.53 -11.91 3.55
C LEU A 86 6.64 -12.05 4.60
N HIS A 87 7.40 -10.98 4.78
CA HIS A 87 8.53 -10.94 5.70
C HIS A 87 8.12 -10.53 7.11
N LYS A 88 7.32 -9.46 7.23
CA LYS A 88 6.99 -8.87 8.52
C LYS A 88 5.58 -8.27 8.53
N LYS A 89 4.92 -8.34 9.67
CA LYS A 89 3.68 -7.61 9.94
C LYS A 89 3.91 -6.67 11.11
N GLU A 90 3.56 -5.40 10.93
CA GLU A 90 3.65 -4.36 11.95
C GLU A 90 2.30 -3.66 12.12
N VAL A 91 2.14 -2.94 13.21
CA VAL A 91 0.97 -2.11 13.48
C VAL A 91 1.42 -0.69 13.79
N LEU A 92 1.03 0.24 12.94
CA LEU A 92 1.23 1.66 13.21
C LEU A 92 0.14 2.15 14.16
N LYS A 93 0.55 2.74 15.27
CA LYS A 93 -0.37 3.39 16.19
C LYS A 93 -0.83 4.74 15.65
N ALA A 94 -2.14 5.00 15.77
CA ALA A 94 -2.72 6.25 15.31
C ALA A 94 -2.08 7.47 15.99
N GLY A 95 -1.74 8.48 15.19
CA GLY A 95 -1.16 9.74 15.65
C GLY A 95 0.33 9.66 16.04
N VAL A 96 0.97 8.50 15.88
CA VAL A 96 2.39 8.31 16.21
C VAL A 96 3.22 8.16 14.95
N CYS A 97 4.24 9.02 14.79
CA CYS A 97 5.25 8.81 13.77
C CYS A 97 6.13 7.61 14.18
N THR A 98 6.04 6.53 13.41
CA THR A 98 6.75 5.29 13.68
C THR A 98 7.82 5.07 12.62
N VAL A 99 9.04 4.83 13.07
CA VAL A 99 10.14 4.37 12.20
C VAL A 99 10.23 2.86 12.32
N LEU A 100 10.01 2.17 11.21
CA LEU A 100 10.14 0.71 11.11
C LEU A 100 11.51 0.40 10.53
N HIS A 101 12.33 -0.31 11.30
CA HIS A 101 13.59 -0.87 10.83
C HIS A 101 13.33 -2.25 10.21
N VAL A 102 13.80 -2.43 8.98
CA VAL A 102 13.56 -3.64 8.18
C VAL A 102 14.88 -4.16 7.66
N GLU A 103 15.20 -5.40 7.99
CA GLU A 103 16.38 -6.12 7.51
C GLU A 103 15.98 -7.16 6.44
N ASP A 104 16.93 -7.61 5.64
CA ASP A 104 16.73 -8.69 4.70
C ASP A 104 16.25 -9.97 5.41
N PRO A 105 15.27 -10.70 4.87
CA PRO A 105 14.85 -11.97 5.44
C PRO A 105 16.02 -12.97 5.41
N PRO A 106 16.37 -13.64 6.52
CA PRO A 106 17.47 -14.59 6.56
C PRO A 106 17.37 -15.72 5.53
N VAL A 107 16.15 -16.06 5.11
CA VAL A 107 15.90 -17.07 4.08
C VAL A 107 16.57 -16.73 2.74
N TYR A 108 16.75 -15.45 2.44
CA TYR A 108 17.42 -14.99 1.21
C TYR A 108 18.92 -15.24 1.20
N GLU A 109 19.53 -15.53 2.34
CA GLU A 109 20.94 -15.93 2.44
C GLU A 109 21.15 -17.42 2.13
N ILE A 110 20.09 -18.22 2.30
CA ILE A 110 20.16 -19.70 2.25
C ILE A 110 19.58 -20.25 0.95
N VAL A 111 18.57 -19.58 0.39
CA VAL A 111 17.82 -20.06 -0.76
C VAL A 111 18.41 -19.50 -2.06
N ASN A 112 18.64 -20.38 -3.05
CA ASN A 112 19.06 -19.96 -4.38
C ASN A 112 18.00 -19.00 -4.97
N GLU A 113 18.42 -17.86 -5.50
CA GLU A 113 17.54 -16.84 -6.11
C GLU A 113 16.58 -17.42 -7.15
N ASN A 114 16.99 -18.43 -7.91
CA ASN A 114 16.14 -19.12 -8.87
C ASN A 114 14.94 -19.85 -8.22
N MET A 115 15.02 -20.18 -6.93
CA MET A 115 13.92 -20.76 -6.16
C MET A 115 13.01 -19.69 -5.56
N LEU A 116 13.48 -18.45 -5.49
CA LEU A 116 12.75 -17.28 -5.02
C LEU A 116 12.03 -16.55 -6.15
N THR A 117 12.18 -17.01 -7.40
CA THR A 117 11.41 -16.45 -8.53
C THR A 117 9.95 -16.56 -8.20
N GLY A 118 9.42 -15.45 -7.72
CA GLY A 118 8.04 -15.27 -7.36
C GLY A 118 7.14 -15.44 -8.58
N LYS A 119 5.87 -15.62 -8.31
CA LYS A 119 4.88 -15.73 -9.38
C LYS A 119 4.41 -14.36 -9.86
N GLN A 120 4.60 -13.32 -9.05
CA GLN A 120 4.15 -11.97 -9.33
C GLN A 120 5.29 -10.95 -9.34
N PHE A 121 6.12 -10.90 -8.29
CA PHE A 121 7.15 -9.90 -8.11
C PHE A 121 8.53 -10.52 -8.06
N ALA A 122 9.52 -9.82 -8.62
CA ALA A 122 10.90 -10.22 -8.49
C ALA A 122 11.34 -10.25 -7.01
N PRO A 123 12.16 -11.23 -6.59
CA PRO A 123 12.47 -11.46 -5.18
C PRO A 123 13.22 -10.32 -4.49
N TRP A 124 13.80 -9.39 -5.21
CA TRP A 124 14.52 -8.23 -4.67
C TRP A 124 13.67 -6.99 -4.46
N ILE A 125 12.37 -7.01 -4.84
CA ILE A 125 11.46 -5.88 -4.65
C ILE A 125 10.97 -5.85 -3.21
N TRP A 126 11.18 -4.73 -2.54
CA TRP A 126 10.50 -4.42 -1.30
C TRP A 126 9.12 -3.86 -1.56
N ARG A 127 8.12 -4.37 -0.83
CA ARG A 127 6.73 -3.95 -0.91
C ARG A 127 6.19 -3.70 0.49
N ILE A 128 5.71 -2.50 0.73
CA ILE A 128 5.09 -2.11 1.99
C ILE A 128 3.61 -1.85 1.72
N GLN A 129 2.77 -2.79 2.09
CA GLN A 129 1.33 -2.78 1.85
C GLN A 129 0.59 -2.30 3.09
N PHE A 130 -0.38 -1.42 2.89
CA PHE A 130 -1.17 -0.87 3.98
C PHE A 130 -2.51 -1.59 4.14
N GLY A 131 -2.92 -1.74 5.40
CA GLY A 131 -4.20 -2.30 5.80
C GLY A 131 -5.40 -1.40 5.49
N MET A 132 -6.58 -1.83 5.94
CA MET A 132 -7.86 -1.32 5.45
C MET A 132 -8.31 0.02 6.02
N ASN A 133 -7.77 0.46 7.14
CA ASN A 133 -8.37 1.56 7.90
C ASN A 133 -7.43 2.75 8.01
N GLY A 134 -7.98 3.96 7.82
CA GLY A 134 -7.26 5.21 8.05
C GLY A 134 -6.41 5.71 6.88
N ALA A 135 -5.85 6.89 7.07
CA ALA A 135 -4.91 7.53 6.17
C ALA A 135 -3.47 7.32 6.67
N ILE A 136 -2.51 7.38 5.77
CA ILE A 136 -1.07 7.31 6.07
C ILE A 136 -0.41 8.60 5.61
N TYR A 137 0.47 9.11 6.46
CA TYR A 137 1.48 10.09 6.10
C TYR A 137 2.81 9.37 5.92
N PHE A 138 3.37 9.49 4.74
CA PHE A 138 4.71 9.04 4.40
C PHE A 138 5.70 10.16 4.72
N HIS A 139 6.75 9.85 5.48
CA HIS A 139 7.81 10.80 5.80
C HIS A 139 9.03 10.54 4.94
N TYR A 140 9.63 9.35 5.05
CA TYR A 140 10.80 8.96 4.25
C TYR A 140 11.00 7.44 4.24
N ILE A 141 11.81 6.99 3.29
CA ILE A 141 12.54 5.73 3.36
C ILE A 141 14.02 6.09 3.33
N ASP A 142 14.78 5.56 4.28
CA ASP A 142 16.24 5.67 4.31
C ASP A 142 16.85 4.30 4.00
N THR A 143 17.59 4.23 2.92
CA THR A 143 18.38 3.07 2.50
C THR A 143 19.86 3.27 2.79
N TYR A 144 20.14 4.23 3.64
CA TYR A 144 21.47 4.67 4.05
C TYR A 144 22.33 5.09 2.85
N GLU A 145 23.50 4.50 2.68
CA GLU A 145 24.39 4.85 1.56
C GLU A 145 23.98 4.24 0.22
N SER A 146 23.02 3.32 0.22
CA SER A 146 22.55 2.65 -1.00
C SER A 146 21.50 3.46 -1.73
N THR A 147 21.58 3.44 -3.05
CA THR A 147 20.53 4.03 -3.88
C THR A 147 19.26 3.18 -3.84
N ARG A 148 18.12 3.79 -4.13
CA ARG A 148 16.85 3.10 -4.36
C ARG A 148 16.26 3.52 -5.70
N ARG A 149 15.50 2.61 -6.31
CA ARG A 149 14.76 2.84 -7.54
C ARG A 149 13.39 2.18 -7.50
N PRO A 150 12.41 2.65 -8.29
CA PRO A 150 11.18 1.89 -8.46
C PRO A 150 11.44 0.58 -9.19
N PRO A 151 10.55 -0.43 -9.06
CA PRO A 151 10.63 -1.65 -9.85
C PRO A 151 10.50 -1.36 -11.35
N ASN A 152 11.26 -2.08 -12.16
CA ASN A 152 11.10 -2.08 -13.61
C ASN A 152 9.82 -2.84 -14.01
N LYS A 153 9.41 -2.71 -15.27
CA LYS A 153 8.19 -3.35 -15.78
C LYS A 153 8.28 -4.88 -15.74
N GLU A 154 9.48 -5.41 -15.98
CA GLU A 154 9.75 -6.85 -16.05
C GLU A 154 9.85 -7.50 -14.66
N GLU A 155 9.98 -6.70 -13.62
CA GLU A 155 10.13 -7.15 -12.23
C GLU A 155 8.79 -7.34 -11.51
N LYS A 156 7.68 -6.94 -12.13
CA LYS A 156 6.31 -6.98 -11.56
C LYS A 156 5.30 -7.46 -12.59
N PRO A 157 4.09 -7.84 -12.17
CA PRO A 157 3.07 -8.30 -13.10
C PRO A 157 2.79 -7.29 -14.21
N ALA A 158 2.78 -7.76 -15.45
CA ALA A 158 2.51 -6.93 -16.62
C ALA A 158 1.01 -6.59 -16.78
N VAL A 159 0.14 -7.44 -16.23
CA VAL A 159 -1.31 -7.29 -16.33
C VAL A 159 -1.83 -6.58 -15.08
N LEU A 160 -2.49 -5.45 -15.27
CA LEU A 160 -3.22 -4.75 -14.23
C LEU A 160 -4.66 -5.24 -14.22
N TRP A 161 -5.13 -5.73 -13.10
CA TRP A 161 -6.51 -6.16 -12.91
C TRP A 161 -7.29 -5.17 -12.04
N ALA A 162 -8.32 -4.58 -12.63
CA ALA A 162 -9.22 -3.68 -11.91
C ALA A 162 -10.41 -4.46 -11.35
N ALA A 163 -10.59 -4.41 -10.03
CA ALA A 163 -11.72 -5.05 -9.37
C ALA A 163 -12.72 -4.01 -8.84
N TYR A 164 -14.01 -4.23 -9.12
CA TYR A 164 -15.12 -3.42 -8.63
C TYR A 164 -16.09 -4.27 -7.80
N GLY A 165 -16.52 -3.76 -6.64
CA GLY A 165 -17.48 -4.48 -5.79
C GLY A 165 -17.80 -3.77 -4.47
N SER A 166 -18.34 -4.51 -3.51
CA SER A 166 -18.76 -4.01 -2.20
C SER A 166 -17.64 -4.09 -1.14
N SER A 167 -18.01 -3.88 0.12
CA SER A 167 -17.11 -4.06 1.28
C SER A 167 -16.45 -5.45 1.35
N ILE A 168 -17.16 -6.49 0.90
CA ILE A 168 -16.62 -7.86 0.87
C ILE A 168 -15.45 -7.94 -0.11
N THR A 169 -15.57 -7.33 -1.29
CA THR A 169 -14.49 -7.25 -2.27
C THR A 169 -13.29 -6.46 -1.74
N CYS A 170 -13.54 -5.45 -0.90
CA CYS A 170 -12.46 -4.76 -0.18
C CYS A 170 -11.76 -5.64 0.87
N GLY A 171 -12.28 -6.79 1.22
CA GLY A 171 -11.75 -7.61 2.29
C GLY A 171 -12.18 -7.16 3.69
N SER A 172 -13.28 -6.42 3.83
CA SER A 172 -13.76 -5.92 5.15
C SER A 172 -14.10 -7.01 6.15
N VAL A 173 -14.24 -8.24 5.69
CA VAL A 173 -14.48 -9.43 6.53
C VAL A 173 -13.21 -10.21 6.82
N THR A 174 -12.07 -9.77 6.30
CA THR A 174 -10.76 -10.40 6.53
C THR A 174 -9.92 -9.52 7.45
N ASN A 175 -9.11 -10.14 8.30
CA ASN A 175 -8.23 -9.39 9.19
C ASN A 175 -7.06 -8.70 8.44
N LEU A 176 -6.73 -9.18 7.25
CA LEU A 176 -5.66 -8.67 6.41
C LEU A 176 -6.16 -8.49 4.97
N TYR A 177 -5.74 -7.40 4.35
CA TYR A 177 -6.04 -7.13 2.95
C TYR A 177 -5.60 -8.27 2.02
N SER A 178 -4.41 -8.83 2.24
CA SER A 178 -3.87 -9.96 1.49
C SER A 178 -4.80 -11.19 1.49
N ASN A 179 -5.69 -11.30 2.48
CA ASN A 179 -6.67 -12.39 2.58
C ASN A 179 -7.99 -12.11 1.85
N SER A 180 -8.14 -10.93 1.22
CA SER A 180 -9.31 -10.68 0.39
C SER A 180 -9.34 -11.63 -0.81
N TYR A 181 -10.53 -12.10 -1.20
CA TYR A 181 -10.65 -13.02 -2.35
C TYR A 181 -10.13 -12.41 -3.66
N ILE A 182 -10.23 -11.08 -3.79
CA ILE A 182 -9.72 -10.34 -4.95
C ILE A 182 -8.20 -10.39 -4.98
N ASN A 183 -7.54 -10.15 -3.85
CA ASN A 183 -6.09 -10.24 -3.79
C ASN A 183 -5.60 -11.67 -4.08
N GLN A 184 -6.27 -12.68 -3.49
CA GLN A 184 -5.94 -14.09 -3.76
C GLN A 184 -6.15 -14.46 -5.23
N ALA A 185 -7.18 -13.94 -5.87
CA ALA A 185 -7.43 -14.16 -7.29
C ALA A 185 -6.38 -13.46 -8.16
N ALA A 186 -5.96 -12.23 -7.82
CA ALA A 186 -4.88 -11.53 -8.51
C ALA A 186 -3.56 -12.30 -8.41
N VAL A 187 -3.21 -12.78 -7.20
CA VAL A 187 -2.03 -13.64 -6.98
C VAL A 187 -2.10 -14.90 -7.85
N THR A 188 -3.24 -15.58 -7.84
CA THR A 188 -3.44 -16.82 -8.63
C THR A 188 -3.33 -16.58 -10.13
N ALA A 189 -3.81 -15.43 -10.61
CA ALA A 189 -3.79 -15.05 -12.02
C ALA A 189 -2.46 -14.40 -12.45
N GLY A 190 -1.52 -14.16 -11.54
CA GLY A 190 -0.27 -13.46 -11.83
C GLY A 190 -0.47 -12.00 -12.25
N CYS A 191 -1.55 -11.36 -11.76
CA CYS A 191 -1.91 -9.99 -12.08
C CYS A 191 -1.53 -9.04 -10.94
N ASP A 192 -1.21 -7.79 -11.27
CA ASP A 192 -1.14 -6.71 -10.30
C ASP A 192 -2.53 -6.14 -10.07
N GLU A 193 -2.90 -5.93 -8.83
CA GLU A 193 -4.23 -5.40 -8.52
C GLU A 193 -4.22 -3.88 -8.54
N GLN A 194 -4.87 -3.32 -9.54
CA GLN A 194 -5.21 -1.90 -9.55
C GLN A 194 -6.61 -1.73 -8.98
N ARG A 195 -6.75 -0.88 -7.99
CA ARG A 195 -8.05 -0.52 -7.41
C ARG A 195 -8.51 0.84 -7.92
N PRO A 196 -9.20 0.87 -9.07
CA PRO A 196 -9.92 2.06 -9.42
C PRO A 196 -11.15 2.17 -8.49
N PHE A 197 -11.29 3.29 -7.84
CA PHE A 197 -12.53 3.80 -7.29
C PHE A 197 -13.43 2.82 -6.50
N TRP A 198 -13.08 2.53 -5.27
CA TRP A 198 -14.06 2.02 -4.32
C TRP A 198 -14.90 3.18 -3.76
N LEU A 199 -15.84 3.65 -4.56
CA LEU A 199 -16.96 4.40 -4.04
C LEU A 199 -17.94 3.38 -3.44
N LEU A 200 -17.90 3.20 -2.14
CA LEU A 200 -18.97 2.54 -1.42
C LEU A 200 -20.17 3.48 -1.42
N PHE A 201 -21.02 3.38 -2.44
CA PHE A 201 -22.35 3.95 -2.37
C PHE A 201 -23.14 3.16 -1.31
N MET A 202 -23.16 3.65 -0.09
CA MET A 202 -24.20 3.27 0.84
C MET A 202 -25.49 3.91 0.34
N ARG A 203 -26.29 3.14 -0.38
CA ARG A 203 -27.68 3.50 -0.63
C ARG A 203 -28.33 3.62 0.75
N LYS A 204 -28.77 4.83 1.11
CA LYS A 204 -29.61 5.04 2.27
C LYS A 204 -30.85 4.17 2.02
N GLY A 205 -31.04 3.13 2.81
CA GLY A 205 -32.29 2.38 2.80
C GLY A 205 -33.40 3.40 3.11
N SER A 206 -34.32 3.56 2.18
CA SER A 206 -35.60 4.24 2.44
C SER A 206 -36.31 3.41 3.50
N GLY A 207 -36.30 3.90 4.76
CA GLY A 207 -37.28 3.49 5.74
C GLY A 207 -38.62 4.11 5.40
#